data_94544ea34d8b492506083bfcae93cd42
#
_entry.id   94544ea34d8b492506083bfcae93cd42
#
_cell.length_a   1.000
_cell.length_b   1.000
_cell.length_c   1.000
_cell.angle_alpha   90.00
_cell.angle_beta   90.00
_cell.angle_gamma   90.00
#
_symmetry.space_group_name_H-M   'P 1'
#
loop_
_entity.id
_entity.type
_entity.pdbx_description
1 polymer ?
#
loop_
_entity_poly.entity_id
_entity_poly.type
_entity_poly.pdbx_seq_one_letter_code
_entity_poly.pdbx_strand_id
1 'polypeptide(L)'
;MEYTKKKRIFAVYKEHTSMKEGIFNRTELLLGKETTETIASKRVILFGVGGVGSWCAESLIRSGIHHLTIVDSDRICTTNINRQLMATTETVGEVKVEALKKRLLSINPEAEITAIEQVYCAETADSFHIETYDYILDAIDSLDNKVLLIRRACETQATFFASMGAALKMDPLKINIAEFWKVQGCPLAKALRQKFKKSKQFPAKKFKCVYSEELLENKGADTFCETTETLAEHDWHAAKVHTNGTIAHTTAIFGFMLAGLVIQDIIKQ
;
A
#
# COMPACT_ATOMS: atom_id res chain seq x y z
N MET A 1 15.23 -17.17 31.60
CA MET A 1 15.36 -15.87 32.30
C MET A 1 14.87 -14.66 31.45
N GLU A 2 14.99 -14.70 30.15
CA GLU A 2 14.58 -13.60 29.26
C GLU A 2 13.06 -13.49 29.06
N TYR A 3 12.35 -14.62 29.05
CA TYR A 3 10.90 -14.66 28.89
C TYR A 3 10.14 -14.05 30.08
N THR A 4 10.71 -14.14 31.27
CA THR A 4 10.17 -13.54 32.51
C THR A 4 10.36 -12.03 32.56
N LYS A 5 11.43 -11.51 31.93
CA LYS A 5 11.70 -10.08 31.83
C LYS A 5 10.71 -9.38 30.87
N LYS A 6 10.39 -10.00 29.71
CA LYS A 6 9.40 -9.48 28.76
C LYS A 6 7.99 -9.40 29.36
N LYS A 7 7.55 -10.43 30.11
CA LYS A 7 6.28 -10.39 30.83
C LYS A 7 6.21 -9.29 31.91
N ARG A 8 7.32 -9.02 32.61
CA ARG A 8 7.39 -7.95 33.60
C ARG A 8 7.33 -6.55 32.98
N ILE A 9 7.95 -6.33 31.82
CA ILE A 9 7.89 -5.05 31.10
C ILE A 9 6.45 -4.81 30.61
N PHE A 10 5.75 -5.82 30.09
CA PHE A 10 4.34 -5.72 29.69
C PHE A 10 3.39 -5.52 30.89
N ALA A 11 3.67 -6.13 32.04
CA ALA A 11 2.88 -5.95 33.26
C ALA A 11 3.09 -4.55 33.87
N VAL A 12 4.32 -4.02 33.87
CA VAL A 12 4.64 -2.67 34.34
C VAL A 12 3.99 -1.60 33.44
N TYR A 13 3.87 -1.87 32.13
CA TYR A 13 3.10 -0.97 31.23
C TYR A 13 1.59 -0.95 31.56
N LYS A 14 1.03 -2.05 32.08
CA LYS A 14 -0.38 -2.14 32.49
C LYS A 14 -0.68 -1.48 33.85
N GLU A 15 0.30 -1.38 34.74
CA GLU A 15 0.08 -0.88 36.09
C GLU A 15 0.34 0.65 36.29
N HIS A 16 0.95 1.32 35.30
CA HIS A 16 1.27 2.77 35.41
C HIS A 16 0.31 3.71 34.68
N THR A 17 -0.86 3.26 34.24
CA THR A 17 -1.84 4.11 33.56
C THR A 17 -3.04 4.45 34.43
N SER A 18 -2.86 5.36 35.38
CA SER A 18 -3.99 6.10 36.00
C SER A 18 -4.50 7.28 35.12
N MET A 19 -3.92 7.53 33.97
CA MET A 19 -4.51 8.24 32.84
C MET A 19 -4.53 7.27 31.64
N LYS A 20 -5.70 7.07 31.03
CA LYS A 20 -5.85 6.27 29.80
C LYS A 20 -5.14 6.97 28.66
N GLU A 21 -3.82 6.86 28.56
CA GLU A 21 -3.08 7.26 27.37
C GLU A 21 -3.33 6.22 26.30
N GLY A 22 -4.25 6.50 25.37
CA GLY A 22 -4.50 5.67 24.20
C GLY A 22 -3.46 5.90 23.11
N ILE A 23 -3.26 4.89 22.27
CA ILE A 23 -2.35 4.95 21.10
C ILE A 23 -2.63 6.19 20.25
N PHE A 24 -3.88 6.63 20.16
CA PHE A 24 -4.34 7.70 19.27
C PHE A 24 -4.58 9.05 19.95
N ASN A 25 -4.16 9.24 21.21
CA ASN A 25 -4.39 10.50 21.93
C ASN A 25 -3.90 11.73 21.16
N ARG A 26 -2.74 11.64 20.49
CA ARG A 26 -2.23 12.77 19.70
C ARG A 26 -3.01 12.99 18.41
N THR A 27 -3.56 11.95 17.82
CA THR A 27 -4.46 12.03 16.67
C THR A 27 -5.78 12.68 17.10
N GLU A 28 -6.33 12.26 18.25
CA GLU A 28 -7.55 12.82 18.83
C GLU A 28 -7.39 14.29 19.21
N LEU A 29 -6.25 14.69 19.76
CA LEU A 29 -5.95 16.10 20.02
C LEU A 29 -5.93 16.95 18.74
N LEU A 30 -5.49 16.39 17.63
CA LEU A 30 -5.41 17.10 16.34
C LEU A 30 -6.76 17.15 15.63
N LEU A 31 -7.51 16.05 15.63
CA LEU A 31 -8.68 15.85 14.77
C LEU A 31 -10.02 15.91 15.53
N GLY A 32 -9.99 15.81 16.86
CA GLY A 32 -11.16 15.64 17.71
C GLY A 32 -11.59 14.17 17.81
N LYS A 33 -12.34 13.87 18.85
CA LYS A 33 -12.80 12.50 19.17
C LYS A 33 -13.72 11.92 18.09
N GLU A 34 -14.71 12.69 17.66
CA GLU A 34 -15.71 12.28 16.66
C GLU A 34 -15.05 11.88 15.33
N THR A 35 -14.08 12.67 14.85
CA THR A 35 -13.32 12.38 13.63
C THR A 35 -12.47 11.12 13.80
N THR A 36 -11.85 10.93 14.97
CA THR A 36 -11.04 9.76 15.26
C THR A 36 -11.90 8.48 15.29
N GLU A 37 -13.10 8.54 15.88
CA GLU A 37 -14.08 7.44 15.87
C GLU A 37 -14.55 7.15 14.43
N THR A 38 -14.77 8.20 13.62
CA THR A 38 -15.13 8.03 12.20
C THR A 38 -14.01 7.35 11.42
N ILE A 39 -12.74 7.74 11.64
CA ILE A 39 -11.58 7.09 11.02
C ILE A 39 -11.54 5.60 11.40
N ALA A 40 -11.74 5.28 12.68
CA ALA A 40 -11.71 3.90 13.17
C ALA A 40 -12.81 3.02 12.54
N SER A 41 -13.97 3.58 12.24
CA SER A 41 -15.11 2.85 11.67
C SER A 41 -14.96 2.51 10.19
N LYS A 42 -14.05 3.16 9.46
CA LYS A 42 -13.91 2.98 8.00
C LYS A 42 -13.26 1.65 7.64
N ARG A 43 -13.81 1.00 6.64
CA ARG A 43 -13.32 -0.25 6.05
C ARG A 43 -12.46 0.06 4.83
N VAL A 44 -11.20 -0.31 4.87
CA VAL A 44 -10.22 -0.05 3.81
C VAL A 44 -9.71 -1.36 3.22
N ILE A 45 -9.65 -1.47 1.89
CA ILE A 45 -8.93 -2.54 1.20
C ILE A 45 -7.77 -1.94 0.39
N LEU A 46 -6.59 -2.55 0.52
CA LEU A 46 -5.36 -2.14 -0.14
C LEU A 46 -4.80 -3.29 -0.96
N PHE A 47 -4.71 -3.07 -2.26
CA PHE A 47 -4.14 -4.01 -3.22
C PHE A 47 -2.68 -3.68 -3.51
N GLY A 48 -1.80 -4.66 -3.31
CA GLY A 48 -0.35 -4.54 -3.40
C GLY A 48 0.28 -4.01 -2.10
N VAL A 49 1.11 -4.83 -1.43
CA VAL A 49 1.84 -4.44 -0.23
C VAL A 49 3.36 -4.41 -0.46
N GLY A 50 3.77 -4.01 -1.66
CA GLY A 50 5.17 -3.75 -2.01
C GLY A 50 5.72 -2.47 -1.36
N GLY A 51 6.64 -1.79 -2.07
CA GLY A 51 7.33 -0.59 -1.59
C GLY A 51 6.40 0.59 -1.26
N VAL A 52 5.25 0.73 -1.92
CA VAL A 52 4.28 1.79 -1.64
C VAL A 52 3.24 1.31 -0.64
N GLY A 53 2.59 0.17 -0.92
CA GLY A 53 1.46 -0.30 -0.13
C GLY A 53 1.82 -0.66 1.31
N SER A 54 3.00 -1.20 1.57
CA SER A 54 3.40 -1.52 2.94
C SER A 54 3.51 -0.29 3.85
N TRP A 55 4.06 0.81 3.35
CA TRP A 55 4.12 2.09 4.07
C TRP A 55 2.73 2.76 4.17
N CYS A 56 1.89 2.60 3.14
CA CYS A 56 0.50 3.05 3.20
C CYS A 56 -0.27 2.33 4.31
N ALA A 57 -0.18 1.00 4.39
CA ALA A 57 -0.83 0.21 5.42
C ALA A 57 -0.38 0.62 6.84
N GLU A 58 0.92 0.79 7.06
CA GLU A 58 1.42 1.26 8.37
C GLU A 58 0.90 2.65 8.72
N SER A 59 0.89 3.57 7.77
CA SER A 59 0.37 4.92 7.97
C SER A 59 -1.12 4.93 8.32
N LEU A 60 -1.93 4.10 7.66
CA LEU A 60 -3.36 3.95 7.95
C LEU A 60 -3.60 3.45 9.38
N ILE A 61 -2.91 2.38 9.80
CA ILE A 61 -3.04 1.83 11.15
C ILE A 61 -2.57 2.84 12.21
N ARG A 62 -1.47 3.55 11.98
CA ARG A 62 -0.98 4.61 12.89
C ARG A 62 -1.90 5.84 12.95
N SER A 63 -2.72 6.03 11.92
CA SER A 63 -3.71 7.12 11.86
C SER A 63 -5.08 6.74 12.45
N GLY A 64 -5.27 5.49 12.88
CA GLY A 64 -6.47 5.05 13.57
C GLY A 64 -7.44 4.21 12.75
N ILE A 65 -7.13 3.83 11.50
CA ILE A 65 -7.93 2.84 10.77
C ILE A 65 -7.89 1.51 11.52
N HIS A 66 -9.07 0.97 11.86
CA HIS A 66 -9.20 -0.32 12.55
C HIS A 66 -9.45 -1.48 11.59
N HIS A 67 -10.20 -1.28 10.51
CA HIS A 67 -10.61 -2.34 9.59
C HIS A 67 -9.82 -2.24 8.29
N LEU A 68 -8.75 -3.01 8.17
CA LEU A 68 -7.86 -3.01 7.01
C LEU A 68 -7.73 -4.41 6.39
N THR A 69 -8.07 -4.52 5.11
CA THR A 69 -7.76 -5.70 4.29
C THR A 69 -6.55 -5.39 3.43
N ILE A 70 -5.56 -6.26 3.45
CA ILE A 70 -4.34 -6.17 2.64
C ILE A 70 -4.23 -7.37 1.71
N VAL A 71 -3.94 -7.12 0.43
CA VAL A 71 -3.94 -8.13 -0.64
C VAL A 71 -2.62 -8.10 -1.38
N ASP A 72 -1.92 -9.22 -1.42
CA ASP A 72 -0.69 -9.43 -2.20
C ASP A 72 -0.41 -10.94 -2.26
N SER A 73 0.10 -11.46 -3.35
CA SER A 73 0.37 -12.90 -3.51
C SER A 73 1.84 -13.27 -3.30
N ASP A 74 2.71 -12.28 -3.15
CA ASP A 74 4.16 -12.52 -3.19
C ASP A 74 4.72 -12.93 -1.83
N ARG A 75 5.91 -13.53 -1.89
CA ARG A 75 6.80 -13.73 -0.75
C ARG A 75 7.88 -12.66 -0.71
N ILE A 76 8.45 -12.47 0.46
CA ILE A 76 9.53 -11.52 0.69
C ILE A 76 10.82 -12.09 0.11
N CYS A 77 11.47 -11.34 -0.80
CA CYS A 77 12.81 -11.63 -1.29
C CYS A 77 13.84 -10.61 -0.78
N THR A 78 15.10 -11.00 -0.82
CA THR A 78 16.22 -10.15 -0.38
C THR A 78 16.22 -8.78 -1.07
N THR A 79 15.86 -8.72 -2.36
CA THR A 79 15.79 -7.46 -3.13
C THR A 79 14.65 -6.53 -2.70
N ASN A 80 13.75 -6.97 -1.83
CA ASN A 80 12.66 -6.16 -1.29
C ASN A 80 13.11 -5.31 -0.08
N ILE A 81 14.18 -5.72 0.61
CA ILE A 81 14.64 -5.13 1.89
C ILE A 81 14.92 -3.64 1.75
N ASN A 82 15.39 -3.20 0.59
CA ASN A 82 15.75 -1.80 0.37
C ASN A 82 14.56 -0.82 0.41
N ARG A 83 13.28 -1.31 0.33
CA ARG A 83 12.12 -0.42 0.19
C ARG A 83 10.79 -0.91 0.76
N GLN A 84 10.63 -2.21 1.03
CA GLN A 84 9.38 -2.76 1.57
C GLN A 84 9.48 -2.86 3.10
N LEU A 85 8.50 -2.28 3.78
CA LEU A 85 8.51 -2.10 5.24
C LEU A 85 8.70 -3.39 6.04
N MET A 86 8.00 -4.45 5.64
CA MET A 86 8.05 -5.75 6.34
C MET A 86 9.25 -6.61 5.95
N ALA A 87 9.98 -6.21 4.89
CA ALA A 87 11.10 -6.98 4.38
C ALA A 87 12.37 -6.67 5.19
N THR A 88 12.88 -7.68 5.89
CA THR A 88 14.12 -7.67 6.66
C THR A 88 14.89 -8.97 6.38
N THR A 89 16.12 -9.08 6.85
CA THR A 89 16.89 -10.34 6.76
C THR A 89 16.23 -11.50 7.50
N GLU A 90 15.36 -11.20 8.48
CA GLU A 90 14.65 -12.21 9.27
C GLU A 90 13.35 -12.69 8.60
N THR A 91 12.77 -11.88 7.70
CA THR A 91 11.45 -12.16 7.09
C THR A 91 11.54 -12.65 5.64
N VAL A 92 12.74 -12.78 5.06
CA VAL A 92 12.93 -13.35 3.72
C VAL A 92 12.29 -14.75 3.63
N GLY A 93 11.45 -14.98 2.60
CA GLY A 93 10.69 -16.21 2.39
C GLY A 93 9.29 -16.22 3.02
N GLU A 94 8.98 -15.31 3.96
CA GLU A 94 7.62 -15.19 4.52
C GLU A 94 6.65 -14.60 3.47
N VAL A 95 5.37 -14.93 3.61
CA VAL A 95 4.29 -14.32 2.82
C VAL A 95 4.18 -12.84 3.18
N LYS A 96 4.19 -11.94 2.19
CA LYS A 96 4.23 -10.49 2.41
C LYS A 96 3.09 -9.99 3.29
N VAL A 97 1.86 -10.41 3.01
CA VAL A 97 0.67 -9.96 3.75
C VAL A 97 0.68 -10.45 5.19
N GLU A 98 1.20 -11.64 5.47
CA GLU A 98 1.28 -12.17 6.83
C GLU A 98 2.37 -11.47 7.66
N ALA A 99 3.56 -11.26 7.09
CA ALA A 99 4.64 -10.51 7.74
C ALA A 99 4.19 -9.07 8.04
N LEU A 100 3.51 -8.42 7.09
CA LEU A 100 2.98 -7.07 7.28
C LEU A 100 1.88 -7.05 8.35
N LYS A 101 0.91 -7.97 8.32
CA LYS A 101 -0.14 -8.09 9.35
C LYS A 101 0.45 -8.21 10.75
N LYS A 102 1.44 -9.08 10.94
CA LYS A 102 2.14 -9.24 12.23
C LYS A 102 2.75 -7.92 12.72
N ARG A 103 3.37 -7.18 11.81
CA ARG A 103 3.93 -5.85 12.12
C ARG A 103 2.83 -4.85 12.50
N LEU A 104 1.77 -4.75 11.72
CA LEU A 104 0.66 -3.82 11.95
C LEU A 104 -0.05 -4.08 13.28
N LEU A 105 -0.27 -5.37 13.63
CA LEU A 105 -0.83 -5.74 14.93
C LEU A 105 0.11 -5.44 16.10
N SER A 106 1.43 -5.34 15.88
CA SER A 106 2.35 -4.86 16.91
C SER A 106 2.25 -3.35 17.19
N ILE A 107 1.64 -2.60 16.27
CA ILE A 107 1.36 -1.15 16.41
C ILE A 107 0.00 -0.96 17.08
N ASN A 108 -1.03 -1.57 16.54
CA ASN A 108 -2.38 -1.56 17.10
C ASN A 108 -2.92 -2.99 17.24
N PRO A 109 -2.82 -3.59 18.43
CA PRO A 109 -3.29 -4.97 18.68
C PRO A 109 -4.81 -5.16 18.53
N GLU A 110 -5.57 -4.07 18.59
CA GLU A 110 -7.04 -4.08 18.49
C GLU A 110 -7.52 -3.92 17.04
N ALA A 111 -6.62 -3.67 16.07
CA ALA A 111 -7.00 -3.55 14.68
C ALA A 111 -7.45 -4.89 14.08
N GLU A 112 -8.50 -4.87 13.30
CA GLU A 112 -9.00 -6.00 12.52
C GLU A 112 -8.33 -6.01 11.15
N ILE A 113 -7.26 -6.83 11.02
CA ILE A 113 -6.47 -6.91 9.80
C ILE A 113 -6.72 -8.25 9.10
N THR A 114 -7.28 -8.18 7.91
CA THR A 114 -7.45 -9.34 7.02
C THR A 114 -6.30 -9.36 6.02
N ALA A 115 -5.49 -10.43 6.06
CA ALA A 115 -4.42 -10.69 5.10
C ALA A 115 -4.91 -11.70 4.05
N ILE A 116 -4.81 -11.36 2.77
CA ILE A 116 -5.24 -12.21 1.66
C ILE A 116 -4.04 -12.45 0.74
N GLU A 117 -3.50 -13.68 0.78
CA GLU A 117 -2.44 -14.14 -0.14
C GLU A 117 -3.07 -14.53 -1.48
N GLN A 118 -3.37 -13.54 -2.31
CA GLN A 118 -4.02 -13.77 -3.61
C GLN A 118 -3.68 -12.65 -4.59
N VAL A 119 -3.56 -13.01 -5.89
CA VAL A 119 -3.47 -12.04 -6.98
C VAL A 119 -4.83 -11.46 -7.26
N TYR A 120 -4.91 -10.14 -7.49
CA TYR A 120 -6.10 -9.51 -8.06
C TYR A 120 -6.06 -9.63 -9.58
N CYS A 121 -6.90 -10.47 -10.15
CA CYS A 121 -7.02 -10.69 -11.60
C CYS A 121 -8.49 -10.95 -11.97
N ALA A 122 -8.78 -11.23 -13.24
CA ALA A 122 -10.15 -11.41 -13.71
C ALA A 122 -10.87 -12.58 -13.00
N GLU A 123 -10.14 -13.65 -12.72
CA GLU A 123 -10.65 -14.87 -12.08
C GLU A 123 -10.95 -14.68 -10.60
N THR A 124 -10.25 -13.76 -9.93
CA THR A 124 -10.32 -13.57 -8.48
C THR A 124 -11.07 -12.30 -8.07
N ALA A 125 -11.30 -11.37 -8.99
CA ALA A 125 -11.79 -10.03 -8.68
C ALA A 125 -13.10 -10.03 -7.87
N ASP A 126 -14.01 -10.95 -8.13
CA ASP A 126 -15.31 -11.02 -7.46
C ASP A 126 -15.20 -11.50 -6.00
N SER A 127 -14.18 -12.31 -5.67
CA SER A 127 -13.98 -12.85 -4.32
C SER A 127 -13.60 -11.79 -3.28
N PHE A 128 -13.15 -10.62 -3.70
CA PHE A 128 -12.74 -9.54 -2.79
C PHE A 128 -13.91 -8.68 -2.31
N HIS A 129 -15.09 -8.77 -2.90
CA HIS A 129 -16.28 -8.00 -2.52
C HIS A 129 -15.99 -6.52 -2.29
N ILE A 130 -15.28 -5.90 -3.26
CA ILE A 130 -14.75 -4.54 -3.13
C ILE A 130 -15.82 -3.47 -2.90
N GLU A 131 -17.08 -3.75 -3.26
CA GLU A 131 -18.25 -2.90 -3.03
C GLU A 131 -18.61 -2.75 -1.55
N THR A 132 -18.08 -3.61 -0.68
CA THR A 132 -18.36 -3.58 0.77
C THR A 132 -17.42 -2.67 1.57
N TYR A 133 -16.44 -2.04 0.92
CA TYR A 133 -15.46 -1.15 1.55
C TYR A 133 -15.81 0.31 1.34
N ASP A 134 -15.38 1.16 2.28
CA ASP A 134 -15.48 2.61 2.17
C ASP A 134 -14.37 3.16 1.25
N TYR A 135 -13.18 2.56 1.34
CA TYR A 135 -12.00 2.96 0.58
C TYR A 135 -11.33 1.77 -0.10
N ILE A 136 -11.01 1.96 -1.38
CA ILE A 136 -10.23 1.02 -2.19
C ILE A 136 -8.94 1.71 -2.59
N LEU A 137 -7.80 1.10 -2.26
CA LEU A 137 -6.47 1.64 -2.53
C LEU A 137 -5.69 0.71 -3.46
N ASP A 138 -5.10 1.31 -4.49
CA ASP A 138 -4.37 0.59 -5.52
C ASP A 138 -2.87 0.94 -5.48
N ALA A 139 -2.05 -0.01 -5.05
CA ALA A 139 -0.60 0.04 -5.11
C ALA A 139 0.00 -1.11 -5.96
N ILE A 140 -0.81 -1.69 -6.87
CA ILE A 140 -0.39 -2.74 -7.81
C ILE A 140 0.54 -2.15 -8.88
N ASP A 141 1.55 -2.90 -9.29
CA ASP A 141 2.47 -2.54 -10.37
C ASP A 141 2.17 -3.24 -11.71
N SER A 142 1.43 -4.35 -11.70
CA SER A 142 0.98 -5.04 -12.91
C SER A 142 -0.04 -4.20 -13.70
N LEU A 143 0.28 -3.90 -14.95
CA LEU A 143 -0.52 -3.00 -15.78
C LEU A 143 -1.95 -3.53 -16.01
N ASP A 144 -2.10 -4.80 -16.33
CA ASP A 144 -3.41 -5.38 -16.67
C ASP A 144 -4.32 -5.53 -15.45
N ASN A 145 -3.77 -6.00 -14.33
CA ASN A 145 -4.50 -6.11 -13.07
C ASN A 145 -4.90 -4.73 -12.54
N LYS A 146 -4.03 -3.73 -12.69
CA LYS A 146 -4.33 -2.34 -12.33
C LYS A 146 -5.43 -1.73 -13.18
N VAL A 147 -5.47 -1.99 -14.49
CA VAL A 147 -6.57 -1.57 -15.38
C VAL A 147 -7.90 -2.17 -14.91
N LEU A 148 -7.90 -3.47 -14.59
CA LEU A 148 -9.08 -4.16 -14.10
C LEU A 148 -9.56 -3.58 -12.76
N LEU A 149 -8.65 -3.40 -11.80
CA LEU A 149 -8.98 -2.85 -10.49
C LEU A 149 -9.53 -1.42 -10.60
N ILE A 150 -8.89 -0.55 -11.37
CA ILE A 150 -9.36 0.83 -11.60
C ILE A 150 -10.80 0.84 -12.13
N ARG A 151 -11.09 -0.01 -13.13
CA ARG A 151 -12.43 -0.08 -13.70
C ARG A 151 -13.46 -0.51 -12.66
N ARG A 152 -13.23 -1.67 -12.03
CA ARG A 152 -14.13 -2.26 -11.04
C ARG A 152 -14.33 -1.33 -9.82
N ALA A 153 -13.26 -0.76 -9.28
CA ALA A 153 -13.34 0.17 -8.16
C ALA A 153 -14.12 1.44 -8.50
N CYS A 154 -13.98 1.94 -9.72
CA CYS A 154 -14.72 3.13 -10.17
C CYS A 154 -16.23 2.87 -10.42
N GLU A 155 -16.66 1.63 -10.48
CA GLU A 155 -18.07 1.22 -10.58
C GLU A 155 -18.75 1.13 -9.19
N THR A 156 -17.98 1.05 -8.09
CA THR A 156 -18.50 0.98 -6.71
C THR A 156 -18.83 2.37 -6.15
N GLN A 157 -19.45 2.41 -4.97
CA GLN A 157 -19.66 3.65 -4.20
C GLN A 157 -18.42 4.01 -3.36
N ALA A 158 -17.48 3.08 -3.15
CA ALA A 158 -16.27 3.31 -2.37
C ALA A 158 -15.42 4.44 -2.96
N THR A 159 -14.75 5.22 -2.13
CA THR A 159 -13.73 6.17 -2.59
C THR A 159 -12.49 5.40 -3.05
N PHE A 160 -12.01 5.71 -4.25
CA PHE A 160 -10.87 5.04 -4.86
C PHE A 160 -9.69 5.98 -5.03
N PHE A 161 -8.52 5.56 -4.55
CA PHE A 161 -7.23 6.22 -4.77
C PHE A 161 -6.19 5.25 -5.31
N ALA A 162 -5.26 5.73 -6.15
CA ALA A 162 -4.23 4.89 -6.74
C ALA A 162 -2.83 5.51 -6.60
N SER A 163 -1.83 4.66 -6.44
CA SER A 163 -0.44 5.03 -6.66
C SER A 163 -0.05 4.79 -8.11
N MET A 164 0.63 5.76 -8.70
CA MET A 164 1.32 5.55 -9.96
C MET A 164 2.73 4.98 -9.71
N GLY A 165 3.56 4.84 -10.73
CA GLY A 165 4.90 4.26 -10.60
C GLY A 165 5.81 5.09 -9.70
N ALA A 166 6.38 4.46 -8.65
CA ALA A 166 7.32 5.05 -7.71
C ALA A 166 8.80 4.72 -8.01
N ALA A 167 9.07 3.91 -9.03
CA ALA A 167 10.43 3.60 -9.50
C ALA A 167 11.03 4.75 -10.33
N LEU A 168 12.38 4.78 -10.43
CA LEU A 168 13.14 5.78 -11.17
C LEU A 168 12.88 7.23 -10.69
N LYS A 169 12.76 7.39 -9.38
CA LYS A 169 12.47 8.66 -8.72
C LYS A 169 13.33 8.81 -7.47
N MET A 170 13.74 10.04 -7.18
CA MET A 170 14.62 10.38 -6.07
C MET A 170 14.14 11.60 -5.29
N ASP A 171 13.62 12.61 -5.99
CA ASP A 171 13.28 13.90 -5.39
C ASP A 171 11.88 13.85 -4.75
N PRO A 172 11.79 13.89 -3.41
CA PRO A 172 10.52 13.87 -2.70
C PRO A 172 9.63 15.08 -2.99
N LEU A 173 10.22 16.22 -3.36
CA LEU A 173 9.48 17.46 -3.65
C LEU A 173 8.73 17.39 -4.99
N LYS A 174 9.05 16.43 -5.83
CA LYS A 174 8.34 16.18 -7.11
C LYS A 174 7.20 15.19 -6.99
N ILE A 175 6.96 14.65 -5.78
CA ILE A 175 5.82 13.75 -5.55
C ILE A 175 4.57 14.60 -5.31
N ASN A 176 3.53 14.35 -6.09
CA ASN A 176 2.31 15.14 -6.14
C ASN A 176 1.05 14.28 -6.15
N ILE A 177 -0.10 14.94 -5.97
CA ILE A 177 -1.42 14.34 -6.12
C ILE A 177 -2.14 15.04 -7.27
N ALA A 178 -2.70 14.26 -8.19
CA ALA A 178 -3.55 14.77 -9.26
C ALA A 178 -4.72 13.83 -9.54
N GLU A 179 -5.73 14.34 -10.22
CA GLU A 179 -6.72 13.50 -10.89
C GLU A 179 -6.04 12.70 -12.01
N PHE A 180 -6.42 11.44 -12.19
CA PHE A 180 -5.74 10.46 -13.07
C PHE A 180 -5.44 10.99 -14.49
N TRP A 181 -6.40 11.67 -15.12
CA TRP A 181 -6.22 12.19 -16.47
C TRP A 181 -5.27 13.40 -16.55
N LYS A 182 -5.03 14.06 -15.41
CA LYS A 182 -4.12 15.20 -15.29
C LYS A 182 -2.69 14.80 -14.89
N VAL A 183 -2.44 13.52 -14.58
CA VAL A 183 -1.10 13.02 -14.25
C VAL A 183 -0.16 13.22 -15.44
N GLN A 184 0.99 13.86 -15.22
CA GLN A 184 2.02 14.10 -16.21
C GLN A 184 3.33 13.38 -15.86
N GLY A 185 4.21 13.20 -16.86
CA GLY A 185 5.56 12.65 -16.66
C GLY A 185 5.65 11.18 -16.24
N CYS A 186 4.55 10.52 -15.89
CA CYS A 186 4.56 9.14 -15.38
C CYS A 186 4.32 8.11 -16.50
N PRO A 187 5.30 7.21 -16.79
CA PRO A 187 5.14 6.17 -17.83
C PRO A 187 3.98 5.21 -17.55
N LEU A 188 3.79 4.77 -16.28
CA LEU A 188 2.68 3.89 -15.90
C LEU A 188 1.32 4.54 -16.17
N ALA A 189 1.13 5.81 -15.78
CA ALA A 189 -0.11 6.52 -16.05
C ALA A 189 -0.36 6.69 -17.56
N LYS A 190 0.71 6.91 -18.35
CA LYS A 190 0.63 6.96 -19.82
C LYS A 190 0.15 5.61 -20.39
N ALA A 191 0.74 4.50 -19.94
CA ALA A 191 0.39 3.15 -20.38
C ALA A 191 -1.07 2.80 -20.01
N LEU A 192 -1.51 3.11 -18.80
CA LEU A 192 -2.89 2.93 -18.35
C LEU A 192 -3.87 3.69 -19.24
N ARG A 193 -3.61 4.99 -19.50
CA ARG A 193 -4.45 5.80 -20.39
C ARG A 193 -4.50 5.26 -21.82
N GLN A 194 -3.39 4.71 -22.33
CA GLN A 194 -3.38 4.05 -23.65
C GLN A 194 -4.23 2.79 -23.67
N LYS A 195 -4.17 1.96 -22.61
CA LYS A 195 -5.01 0.76 -22.46
C LYS A 195 -6.50 1.13 -22.47
N PHE A 196 -6.91 2.12 -21.65
CA PHE A 196 -8.30 2.59 -21.62
C PHE A 196 -8.78 3.13 -22.99
N LYS A 197 -7.94 3.91 -23.67
CA LYS A 197 -8.26 4.42 -25.02
C LYS A 197 -8.40 3.29 -26.04
N LYS A 198 -7.48 2.28 -26.00
CA LYS A 198 -7.52 1.13 -26.94
C LYS A 198 -8.72 0.25 -26.70
N SER A 199 -9.07 -0.05 -25.46
CA SER A 199 -10.23 -0.88 -25.11
C SER A 199 -11.56 -0.13 -25.19
N LYS A 200 -11.56 1.21 -25.25
CA LYS A 200 -12.73 2.08 -25.09
C LYS A 200 -13.51 1.88 -23.80
N GLN A 201 -12.88 1.31 -22.76
CA GLN A 201 -13.47 1.03 -21.46
C GLN A 201 -12.85 1.94 -20.41
N PHE A 202 -13.48 3.06 -20.15
CA PHE A 202 -12.99 4.11 -19.25
C PHE A 202 -13.47 3.89 -17.81
N PRO A 203 -12.73 4.38 -16.79
CA PRO A 203 -13.22 4.44 -15.42
C PRO A 203 -14.53 5.23 -15.32
N ALA A 204 -15.52 4.70 -14.60
CA ALA A 204 -16.85 5.32 -14.50
C ALA A 204 -16.86 6.63 -13.69
N LYS A 205 -15.85 6.84 -12.83
CA LYS A 205 -15.69 8.09 -12.06
C LYS A 205 -14.24 8.57 -12.06
N LYS A 206 -14.04 9.86 -11.76
CA LYS A 206 -12.73 10.46 -11.55
C LYS A 206 -12.14 9.99 -10.22
N PHE A 207 -10.82 9.83 -10.17
CA PHE A 207 -10.11 9.46 -8.95
C PHE A 207 -8.75 10.15 -8.87
N LYS A 208 -8.21 10.28 -7.67
CA LYS A 208 -6.90 10.89 -7.42
C LYS A 208 -5.81 9.84 -7.40
N CYS A 209 -4.63 10.27 -7.86
CA CYS A 209 -3.41 9.46 -7.88
C CYS A 209 -2.28 10.18 -7.16
N VAL A 210 -1.46 9.42 -6.44
CA VAL A 210 -0.12 9.83 -6.04
C VAL A 210 0.82 9.52 -7.22
N TYR A 211 1.60 10.50 -7.64
CA TYR A 211 2.54 10.37 -8.76
C TYR A 211 3.75 11.29 -8.60
N SER A 212 4.74 11.10 -9.44
CA SER A 212 5.81 12.07 -9.65
C SER A 212 6.11 12.14 -11.15
N GLU A 213 6.39 13.32 -11.65
CA GLU A 213 6.81 13.54 -13.04
C GLU A 213 8.30 13.30 -13.26
N GLU A 214 9.08 13.10 -12.20
CA GLU A 214 10.48 12.74 -12.32
C GLU A 214 10.63 11.36 -12.98
N LEU A 215 11.58 11.23 -13.87
CA LEU A 215 11.95 9.97 -14.52
C LEU A 215 13.47 9.94 -14.67
N LEU A 216 14.11 9.13 -13.83
CA LEU A 216 15.56 8.87 -13.86
C LEU A 216 15.85 7.63 -14.71
N GLU A 217 17.13 7.45 -15.05
CA GLU A 217 17.64 6.27 -15.71
C GLU A 217 18.29 5.31 -14.70
N ASN A 218 18.23 4.01 -14.97
CA ASN A 218 19.01 3.01 -14.23
C ASN A 218 20.49 3.21 -14.55
N LYS A 219 21.28 3.62 -13.57
CA LYS A 219 22.74 3.80 -13.74
C LYS A 219 23.52 2.50 -13.63
N GLY A 220 22.94 1.45 -13.06
CA GLY A 220 23.55 0.14 -12.83
C GLY A 220 23.03 -0.96 -13.73
N ALA A 221 22.41 -0.65 -14.87
CA ALA A 221 21.74 -1.63 -15.75
C ALA A 221 22.68 -2.73 -16.26
N ASP A 222 23.97 -2.47 -16.41
CA ASP A 222 24.96 -3.42 -16.92
C ASP A 222 25.43 -4.45 -15.86
N THR A 223 25.06 -4.27 -14.60
CA THR A 223 25.57 -5.09 -13.48
C THR A 223 24.56 -6.14 -12.98
N PHE A 224 23.30 -6.07 -13.36
CA PHE A 224 22.25 -6.99 -12.93
C PHE A 224 21.74 -7.80 -14.13
N CYS A 225 22.42 -8.92 -14.42
CA CYS A 225 21.82 -10.01 -15.18
C CYS A 225 21.00 -10.84 -14.18
N GLU A 226 19.67 -10.83 -14.29
CA GLU A 226 18.83 -11.76 -13.53
C GLU A 226 19.22 -13.18 -13.98
N THR A 227 19.78 -13.96 -13.06
CA THR A 227 20.02 -15.37 -13.32
C THR A 227 18.67 -16.06 -13.50
N THR A 228 18.57 -16.90 -14.52
CA THR A 228 17.38 -17.69 -14.92
C THR A 228 16.78 -18.55 -13.79
N GLU A 229 17.45 -18.69 -12.66
CA GLU A 229 16.97 -19.44 -11.49
C GLU A 229 15.87 -18.72 -10.67
N THR A 230 15.78 -17.38 -10.74
CA THR A 230 14.73 -16.60 -10.07
C THR A 230 13.42 -16.53 -10.86
N LEU A 231 13.41 -16.97 -12.10
CA LEU A 231 12.23 -16.94 -12.99
C LEU A 231 11.32 -18.18 -12.86
N ALA A 232 11.76 -19.23 -12.17
CA ALA A 232 11.08 -20.53 -12.19
C ALA A 232 9.91 -20.67 -11.21
N GLU A 233 9.70 -19.74 -10.27
CA GLU A 233 8.70 -19.96 -9.21
C GLU A 233 7.34 -19.27 -9.43
N HIS A 234 7.22 -18.31 -10.34
CA HIS A 234 5.89 -17.74 -10.68
C HIS A 234 5.85 -17.19 -12.11
N ASP A 235 5.01 -17.75 -12.96
CA ASP A 235 4.70 -17.33 -14.35
C ASP A 235 4.29 -15.85 -14.51
N TRP A 236 4.00 -15.16 -13.43
CA TRP A 236 3.63 -13.72 -13.36
C TRP A 236 4.75 -12.75 -13.70
N HIS A 237 6.01 -13.16 -13.44
CA HIS A 237 7.18 -12.29 -13.61
C HIS A 237 7.77 -12.34 -15.01
N ALA A 238 7.37 -13.30 -15.85
CA ALA A 238 7.86 -13.46 -17.22
C ALA A 238 7.60 -12.23 -18.12
N ALA A 239 6.71 -11.29 -17.71
CA ALA A 239 6.41 -10.08 -18.45
C ALA A 239 7.19 -8.83 -17.99
N LYS A 240 7.99 -8.89 -16.91
CA LYS A 240 8.86 -7.78 -16.47
C LYS A 240 10.19 -7.81 -17.22
N VAL A 241 10.22 -7.21 -18.40
CA VAL A 241 11.43 -7.12 -19.26
C VAL A 241 12.54 -6.24 -18.64
N HIS A 242 12.23 -5.35 -17.68
CA HIS A 242 13.21 -4.49 -17.01
C HIS A 242 12.87 -4.26 -15.54
N THR A 243 13.82 -4.55 -14.66
CA THR A 243 13.76 -4.16 -13.25
C THR A 243 14.18 -2.70 -13.10
N ASN A 244 13.28 -1.86 -12.60
CA ASN A 244 13.57 -0.45 -12.38
C ASN A 244 14.12 -0.20 -10.97
N GLY A 245 15.18 0.61 -10.87
CA GLY A 245 15.76 1.05 -9.61
C GLY A 245 14.75 1.80 -8.74
N THR A 246 14.79 1.53 -7.43
CA THR A 246 13.92 2.16 -6.43
C THR A 246 14.68 2.42 -5.15
N ILE A 247 14.17 3.34 -4.34
CA ILE A 247 14.74 3.68 -3.04
C ILE A 247 13.64 3.90 -2.00
N ALA A 248 13.94 3.58 -0.74
CA ALA A 248 12.96 3.51 0.33
C ALA A 248 12.17 4.80 0.56
N HIS A 249 12.84 5.95 0.68
CA HIS A 249 12.15 7.20 1.01
C HIS A 249 11.10 7.59 -0.05
N THR A 250 11.39 7.38 -1.34
CA THR A 250 10.44 7.70 -2.40
C THR A 250 9.20 6.83 -2.33
N THR A 251 9.38 5.51 -2.23
CA THR A 251 8.25 4.58 -2.14
C THR A 251 7.44 4.79 -0.85
N ALA A 252 8.12 5.12 0.27
CA ALA A 252 7.46 5.41 1.53
C ALA A 252 6.61 6.68 1.46
N ILE A 253 7.12 7.77 0.87
CA ILE A 253 6.36 9.02 0.70
C ILE A 253 5.13 8.80 -0.18
N PHE A 254 5.24 8.02 -1.28
CA PHE A 254 4.05 7.62 -2.06
C PHE A 254 3.03 6.91 -1.17
N GLY A 255 3.46 5.99 -0.31
CA GLY A 255 2.59 5.27 0.63
C GLY A 255 1.95 6.21 1.65
N PHE A 256 2.72 7.11 2.27
CA PHE A 256 2.20 8.10 3.22
C PHE A 256 1.20 9.07 2.57
N MET A 257 1.47 9.52 1.35
CA MET A 257 0.54 10.39 0.63
C MET A 257 -0.76 9.67 0.25
N LEU A 258 -0.67 8.38 -0.11
CA LEU A 258 -1.85 7.56 -0.41
C LEU A 258 -2.73 7.37 0.84
N ALA A 259 -2.14 7.06 1.99
CA ALA A 259 -2.84 7.02 3.28
C ALA A 259 -3.40 8.40 3.67
N GLY A 260 -2.61 9.46 3.47
CA GLY A 260 -3.02 10.84 3.71
C GLY A 260 -4.26 11.26 2.92
N LEU A 261 -4.43 10.76 1.69
CA LEU A 261 -5.65 10.99 0.90
C LEU A 261 -6.89 10.42 1.59
N VAL A 262 -6.79 9.22 2.17
CA VAL A 262 -7.90 8.59 2.92
C VAL A 262 -8.27 9.44 4.12
N ILE A 263 -7.29 9.76 4.97
CA ILE A 263 -7.54 10.54 6.20
C ILE A 263 -8.10 11.91 5.87
N GLN A 264 -7.54 12.62 4.88
CA GLN A 264 -8.04 13.93 4.46
C GLN A 264 -9.46 13.86 3.85
N ASP A 265 -9.83 12.78 3.20
CA ASP A 265 -11.16 12.61 2.65
C ASP A 265 -12.18 12.38 3.76
N ILE A 266 -11.84 11.57 4.78
CA ILE A 266 -12.69 11.35 5.95
C ILE A 266 -12.93 12.67 6.73
N ILE A 267 -11.89 13.48 6.92
CA ILE A 267 -12.00 14.77 7.66
C ILE A 267 -12.91 15.78 6.95
N LYS A 268 -13.11 15.64 5.64
CA LYS A 268 -13.93 16.56 4.83
C LYS A 268 -15.41 16.16 4.75
N GLN A 269 -15.74 14.96 5.18
CA GLN A 269 -17.11 14.47 5.25
C GLN A 269 -17.84 15.03 6.47
#